data_08ef0c5223a8d20a73f022470d20a0e2
#
_entry.id   08ef0c5223a8d20a73f022470d20a0e2
#
_cell.length_a   1.000
_cell.length_b   1.000
_cell.length_c   1.000
_cell.angle_alpha   90.00
_cell.angle_beta   90.00
_cell.angle_gamma   90.00
#
_symmetry.space_group_name_H-M   'P 1'
#
loop_
_entity.id
_entity.type
_entity.pdbx_description
1 polymer ?
#
loop_
_entity_poly.entity_id
_entity_poly.type
_entity_poly.pdbx_seq_one_letter_code
_entity_poly.pdbx_strand_id
1 'polypeptide(L)'
;ICAIKGAVSALDLKNIKCQVQLCNTYHLHLRPGDEKVKQMGGLHKFTRWNGPILTDSGGFQVFSLAKLRNIKEEGVYFNSHIDGRKIFMGPEESMRIQSNLASTIAMAFDECVENPSPYEYTKNSVERTTRWLKRCVTEMKRLNSLDDTINKNQMLFGINQGGIYDDLRINHMKEIAELNLDGYAIGGLAVGEPAETMYHKIGRASCRER
;
A
#
# COMPACT_ATOMS: atom_id res chain seq x y z
N ILE A 1 -0.07 -4.19 13.74
CA ILE A 1 -0.37 -4.28 15.18
C ILE A 1 -1.57 -5.17 15.43
N CYS A 2 -2.65 -5.06 14.64
CA CYS A 2 -3.80 -5.95 14.82
C CYS A 2 -3.58 -7.39 14.33
N ALA A 3 -2.64 -7.63 13.43
CA ALA A 3 -2.34 -8.96 12.92
C ALA A 3 -1.56 -9.82 13.92
N ILE A 4 -0.77 -9.20 14.78
CA ILE A 4 -0.08 -9.88 15.89
C ILE A 4 -0.91 -9.61 17.15
N LYS A 5 -2.09 -10.15 17.18
CA LYS A 5 -2.96 -10.10 18.37
C LYS A 5 -2.46 -11.10 19.39
N GLY A 6 -2.37 -10.67 20.63
CA GLY A 6 -1.99 -11.52 21.73
C GLY A 6 -0.54 -11.33 22.16
N ALA A 7 0.15 -12.38 22.50
CA ALA A 7 1.38 -12.36 23.26
C ALA A 7 2.69 -12.22 22.44
N VAL A 8 2.64 -11.96 21.14
CA VAL A 8 3.85 -11.87 20.33
C VAL A 8 4.44 -10.46 20.42
N SER A 9 5.63 -10.36 20.99
CA SER A 9 6.38 -9.12 21.15
C SER A 9 7.43 -8.92 20.06
N ALA A 10 8.04 -7.72 20.00
CA ALA A 10 9.18 -7.46 19.12
C ALA A 10 10.38 -8.37 19.43
N LEU A 11 10.53 -8.81 20.68
CA LEU A 11 11.56 -9.75 21.06
C LEU A 11 11.30 -11.14 20.48
N ASP A 12 10.06 -11.61 20.53
CA ASP A 12 9.67 -12.90 19.94
C ASP A 12 9.92 -12.91 18.43
N LEU A 13 9.58 -11.80 17.75
CA LEU A 13 9.86 -11.65 16.31
C LEU A 13 11.36 -11.71 16.01
N LYS A 14 12.21 -11.12 16.85
CA LYS A 14 13.66 -11.24 16.71
C LYS A 14 14.14 -12.67 16.91
N ASN A 15 13.61 -13.37 17.91
CA ASN A 15 13.98 -14.75 18.22
C ASN A 15 13.68 -15.71 17.06
N ILE A 16 12.55 -15.51 16.37
CA ILE A 16 12.20 -16.30 15.16
C ILE A 16 12.86 -15.76 13.89
N LYS A 17 13.78 -14.78 13.98
CA LYS A 17 14.53 -14.18 12.88
C LYS A 17 13.63 -13.52 11.83
N CYS A 18 12.53 -12.88 12.27
CA CYS A 18 11.69 -12.08 11.39
C CYS A 18 12.52 -10.96 10.76
N GLN A 19 12.49 -10.88 9.43
CA GLN A 19 13.32 -9.92 8.68
C GLN A 19 12.61 -8.60 8.45
N VAL A 20 11.29 -8.61 8.20
CA VAL A 20 10.49 -7.43 7.93
C VAL A 20 9.12 -7.55 8.61
N GLN A 21 8.61 -6.45 9.13
CA GLN A 21 7.27 -6.37 9.69
C GLN A 21 6.36 -5.55 8.80
N LEU A 22 5.15 -6.08 8.51
CA LEU A 22 4.11 -5.32 7.82
C LEU A 22 3.18 -4.65 8.83
N CYS A 23 2.87 -3.38 8.60
CA CYS A 23 1.90 -2.62 9.35
C CYS A 23 0.84 -2.04 8.41
N ASN A 24 -0.42 -2.04 8.87
CA ASN A 24 -1.54 -1.63 8.04
C ASN A 24 -1.85 -0.14 8.22
N THR A 25 -1.71 0.61 7.13
CA THR A 25 -1.91 2.06 7.08
C THR A 25 -3.32 2.47 7.48
N TYR A 26 -4.33 1.85 6.89
CA TYR A 26 -5.73 2.19 7.17
C TYR A 26 -6.10 1.98 8.64
N HIS A 27 -5.78 0.82 9.21
CA HIS A 27 -6.11 0.53 10.60
C HIS A 27 -5.36 1.43 11.58
N LEU A 28 -4.09 1.73 11.31
CA LEU A 28 -3.30 2.62 12.15
C LEU A 28 -3.77 4.07 12.06
N HIS A 29 -4.22 4.53 10.89
CA HIS A 29 -4.83 5.84 10.73
C HIS A 29 -6.11 5.98 11.55
N LEU A 30 -6.96 4.94 11.56
CA LEU A 30 -8.19 4.96 12.36
C LEU A 30 -7.90 4.85 13.85
N ARG A 31 -6.98 3.96 14.24
CA ARG A 31 -6.66 3.71 15.64
C ARG A 31 -5.25 3.12 15.79
N PRO A 32 -4.34 3.78 16.50
CA PRO A 32 -4.55 4.92 17.42
C PRO A 32 -4.60 6.29 16.75
N GLY A 33 -4.36 6.39 15.44
CA GLY A 33 -4.18 7.61 14.65
C GLY A 33 -2.70 7.81 14.29
N ASP A 34 -2.42 8.11 13.02
CA ASP A 34 -1.07 8.31 12.51
C ASP A 34 -0.37 9.51 13.16
N GLU A 35 -1.11 10.59 13.48
CA GLU A 35 -0.57 11.74 14.21
C GLU A 35 -0.04 11.37 15.61
N LYS A 36 -0.74 10.50 16.34
CA LYS A 36 -0.26 10.00 17.64
C LYS A 36 1.01 9.16 17.48
N VAL A 37 1.06 8.34 16.44
CA VAL A 37 2.26 7.54 16.13
C VAL A 37 3.44 8.47 15.80
N LYS A 38 3.22 9.53 15.01
CA LYS A 38 4.21 10.57 14.74
C LYS A 38 4.73 11.20 16.04
N GLN A 39 3.84 11.65 16.93
CA GLN A 39 4.21 12.25 18.22
C GLN A 39 5.08 11.31 19.09
N MET A 40 4.87 9.99 18.94
CA MET A 40 5.67 8.97 19.64
C MET A 40 6.99 8.62 18.90
N GLY A 41 7.30 9.30 17.80
CA GLY A 41 8.55 9.12 17.05
C GLY A 41 8.49 8.01 15.99
N GLY A 42 7.29 7.72 15.47
CA GLY A 42 7.05 6.75 14.39
C GLY A 42 6.91 5.31 14.87
N LEU A 43 6.59 4.42 13.93
CA LEU A 43 6.30 3.00 14.22
C LEU A 43 7.46 2.28 14.89
N HIS A 44 8.70 2.54 14.50
CA HIS A 44 9.87 1.88 15.07
C HIS A 44 9.95 2.09 16.59
N LYS A 45 9.79 3.33 17.07
CA LYS A 45 9.76 3.65 18.49
C LYS A 45 8.49 3.13 19.16
N PHE A 46 7.35 3.32 18.51
CA PHE A 46 6.05 2.90 19.03
C PHE A 46 5.96 1.40 19.27
N THR A 47 6.53 0.57 18.38
CA THR A 47 6.50 -0.90 18.48
C THR A 47 7.77 -1.49 19.11
N ARG A 48 8.81 -0.69 19.35
CA ARG A 48 10.16 -1.13 19.76
C ARG A 48 10.78 -2.14 18.79
N TRP A 49 10.43 -2.02 17.50
CA TRP A 49 10.98 -2.85 16.44
C TRP A 49 12.07 -2.08 15.68
N ASN A 50 13.29 -2.63 15.62
CA ASN A 50 14.44 -1.99 14.98
C ASN A 50 14.71 -2.51 13.55
N GLY A 51 14.00 -3.55 13.12
CA GLY A 51 14.09 -4.07 11.74
C GLY A 51 13.23 -3.25 10.77
N PRO A 52 13.31 -3.54 9.47
CA PRO A 52 12.48 -2.89 8.47
C PRO A 52 10.99 -3.04 8.76
N ILE A 53 10.23 -1.97 8.49
CA ILE A 53 8.77 -1.95 8.52
C ILE A 53 8.28 -1.55 7.15
N LEU A 54 7.35 -2.33 6.60
CA LEU A 54 6.58 -1.99 5.41
C LEU A 54 5.18 -1.58 5.83
N THR A 55 4.71 -0.42 5.36
CA THR A 55 3.30 -0.03 5.46
C THR A 55 2.61 -0.27 4.14
N ASP A 56 1.43 -0.91 4.16
CA ASP A 56 0.60 -1.05 2.97
C ASP A 56 0.04 0.31 2.52
N SER A 57 -0.54 0.36 1.31
CA SER A 57 -1.13 1.59 0.78
C SER A 57 -2.39 2.05 1.53
N GLY A 58 -3.05 1.14 2.25
CA GLY A 58 -4.41 1.32 2.76
C GLY A 58 -5.50 1.09 1.71
N GLY A 59 -5.15 1.01 0.42
CA GLY A 59 -6.08 0.87 -0.68
C GLY A 59 -6.91 -0.42 -0.61
N PHE A 60 -6.27 -1.56 -0.41
CA PHE A 60 -6.98 -2.85 -0.33
C PHE A 60 -8.06 -2.86 0.77
N GLN A 61 -7.80 -2.30 1.95
CA GLN A 61 -8.78 -2.25 3.04
C GLN A 61 -9.94 -1.33 2.70
N VAL A 62 -9.66 -0.21 2.03
CA VAL A 62 -10.70 0.67 1.50
C VAL A 62 -11.58 -0.07 0.50
N PHE A 63 -10.98 -0.89 -0.37
CA PHE A 63 -11.71 -1.67 -1.37
C PHE A 63 -12.44 -2.87 -0.79
N SER A 64 -11.88 -3.57 0.20
CA SER A 64 -12.45 -4.80 0.76
C SER A 64 -13.49 -4.56 1.86
N LEU A 65 -13.33 -3.49 2.67
CA LEU A 65 -14.17 -3.22 3.83
C LEU A 65 -15.32 -2.24 3.55
N ALA A 66 -15.21 -1.43 2.52
CA ALA A 66 -16.20 -0.43 2.20
C ALA A 66 -17.26 -0.97 1.21
N LYS A 67 -18.42 -1.40 1.74
CA LYS A 67 -19.59 -1.81 0.92
C LYS A 67 -20.11 -0.67 0.03
N LEU A 68 -19.93 0.58 0.44
CA LEU A 68 -20.30 1.80 -0.29
C LEU A 68 -19.04 2.64 -0.48
N ARG A 69 -18.38 2.43 -1.60
CA ARG A 69 -17.20 3.21 -2.02
C ARG A 69 -17.53 4.03 -3.26
N ASN A 70 -17.08 5.26 -3.26
CA ASN A 70 -17.14 6.11 -4.45
C ASN A 70 -15.70 6.41 -4.89
N ILE A 71 -15.27 5.72 -5.96
CA ILE A 71 -13.94 5.86 -6.53
C ILE A 71 -13.98 6.99 -7.54
N LYS A 72 -13.15 7.98 -7.35
CA LYS A 72 -12.98 9.11 -8.25
C LYS A 72 -11.52 9.28 -8.62
N GLU A 73 -11.23 10.21 -9.51
CA GLU A 73 -9.85 10.49 -9.91
C GLU A 73 -9.02 11.08 -8.75
N GLU A 74 -9.63 11.88 -7.89
CA GLU A 74 -8.97 12.44 -6.71
C GLU A 74 -8.61 11.40 -5.64
N GLY A 75 -9.41 10.33 -5.51
CA GLY A 75 -9.26 9.29 -4.49
C GLY A 75 -10.58 8.59 -4.20
N VAL A 76 -10.72 8.02 -3.00
CA VAL A 76 -11.86 7.20 -2.61
C VAL A 76 -12.55 7.79 -1.39
N TYR A 77 -13.87 7.94 -1.46
CA TYR A 77 -14.73 8.28 -0.34
C TYR A 77 -15.40 7.02 0.19
N PHE A 78 -15.34 6.82 1.49
CA PHE A 78 -15.93 5.65 2.15
C PHE A 78 -16.28 5.95 3.60
N ASN A 79 -16.96 5.01 4.27
CA ASN A 79 -17.29 5.13 5.67
C ASN A 79 -16.40 4.23 6.52
N SER A 80 -15.92 4.76 7.64
CA SER A 80 -15.18 3.99 8.64
C SER A 80 -16.02 2.82 9.15
N HIS A 81 -15.44 1.65 9.20
CA HIS A 81 -16.09 0.45 9.76
C HIS A 81 -16.19 0.48 11.30
N ILE A 82 -15.50 1.43 11.96
CA ILE A 82 -15.48 1.55 13.42
C ILE A 82 -16.63 2.43 13.92
N ASP A 83 -16.81 3.59 13.29
CA ASP A 83 -17.70 4.65 13.77
C ASP A 83 -18.61 5.24 12.68
N GLY A 84 -18.53 4.71 11.45
CA GLY A 84 -19.36 5.14 10.32
C GLY A 84 -19.04 6.53 9.75
N ARG A 85 -18.05 7.25 10.28
CA ARG A 85 -17.67 8.57 9.77
C ARG A 85 -17.20 8.50 8.33
N LYS A 86 -17.48 9.54 7.56
CA LYS A 86 -16.97 9.67 6.18
C LYS A 86 -15.47 9.94 6.21
N ILE A 87 -14.74 9.20 5.38
CA ILE A 87 -13.29 9.32 5.22
C ILE A 87 -13.01 9.48 3.74
N PHE A 88 -12.07 10.36 3.43
CA PHE A 88 -11.43 10.45 2.13
C PHE A 88 -10.02 9.89 2.23
N MET A 89 -9.61 9.09 1.25
CA MET A 89 -8.24 8.61 1.09
C MET A 89 -7.87 8.65 -0.38
N GLY A 90 -6.82 9.38 -0.66
CA GLY A 90 -6.19 9.47 -1.97
C GLY A 90 -4.69 9.28 -1.89
N PRO A 91 -3.98 9.45 -2.99
CA PRO A 91 -2.53 9.32 -3.03
C PRO A 91 -1.82 10.18 -1.98
N GLU A 92 -2.16 11.45 -1.88
CA GLU A 92 -1.51 12.39 -0.96
C GLU A 92 -1.81 12.05 0.50
N GLU A 93 -3.06 11.69 0.82
CA GLU A 93 -3.45 11.29 2.18
C GLU A 93 -2.72 10.01 2.59
N SER A 94 -2.66 9.01 1.71
CA SER A 94 -1.93 7.77 1.98
C SER A 94 -0.45 8.02 2.24
N MET A 95 0.19 8.85 1.41
CA MET A 95 1.60 9.20 1.61
C MET A 95 1.83 9.97 2.91
N ARG A 96 0.96 10.94 3.24
CA ARG A 96 1.04 11.70 4.49
C ARG A 96 0.90 10.79 5.71
N ILE A 97 -0.07 9.88 5.69
CA ILE A 97 -0.28 8.92 6.78
C ILE A 97 0.96 8.03 6.95
N GLN A 98 1.50 7.47 5.86
CA GLN A 98 2.68 6.61 5.92
C GLN A 98 3.94 7.37 6.33
N SER A 99 4.08 8.65 5.96
CA SER A 99 5.15 9.53 6.44
C SER A 99 5.05 9.76 7.96
N ASN A 100 3.85 10.00 8.49
CA ASN A 100 3.62 10.10 9.94
C ASN A 100 3.93 8.79 10.67
N LEU A 101 3.61 7.65 10.06
CA LEU A 101 3.96 6.32 10.58
C LEU A 101 5.47 6.06 10.52
N ALA A 102 6.20 6.74 9.66
CA ALA A 102 7.65 6.66 9.49
C ALA A 102 8.16 5.22 9.26
N SER A 103 7.47 4.45 8.42
CA SER A 103 7.92 3.12 8.01
C SER A 103 9.19 3.20 7.19
N THR A 104 9.89 2.06 7.04
CA THR A 104 11.06 1.95 6.15
C THR A 104 10.62 1.99 4.69
N ILE A 105 9.52 1.28 4.38
CA ILE A 105 8.96 1.14 3.03
C ILE A 105 7.50 1.56 3.08
N ALA A 106 7.12 2.50 2.22
CA ALA A 106 5.74 2.89 1.97
C ALA A 106 5.26 2.32 0.63
N MET A 107 4.03 1.81 0.60
CA MET A 107 3.39 1.36 -0.63
C MET A 107 2.59 2.49 -1.27
N ALA A 108 2.71 2.67 -2.58
CA ALA A 108 1.90 3.65 -3.30
C ALA A 108 0.41 3.31 -3.22
N PHE A 109 -0.43 4.35 -3.20
CA PHE A 109 -1.88 4.17 -3.20
C PHE A 109 -2.34 3.66 -4.57
N ASP A 110 -3.11 2.58 -4.58
CA ASP A 110 -3.51 1.84 -5.77
C ASP A 110 -4.98 1.44 -5.73
N GLU A 111 -5.53 1.09 -6.88
CA GLU A 111 -6.85 0.48 -6.99
C GLU A 111 -6.72 -1.02 -7.25
N CYS A 112 -7.08 -1.84 -6.28
CA CYS A 112 -7.20 -3.28 -6.44
C CYS A 112 -8.60 -3.64 -6.94
N VAL A 113 -8.70 -4.20 -8.15
CA VAL A 113 -9.99 -4.65 -8.72
C VAL A 113 -10.37 -6.02 -8.16
N GLU A 114 -11.67 -6.27 -8.07
CA GLU A 114 -12.21 -7.58 -7.72
C GLU A 114 -11.98 -8.59 -8.84
N ASN A 115 -11.96 -9.87 -8.52
CA ASN A 115 -11.99 -10.93 -9.50
C ASN A 115 -13.31 -11.72 -9.38
N PRO A 116 -14.08 -11.91 -10.48
CA PRO A 116 -13.81 -11.43 -11.86
C PRO A 116 -14.11 -9.93 -12.03
N SER A 117 -13.36 -9.28 -12.91
CA SER A 117 -13.60 -7.89 -13.32
C SER A 117 -13.52 -7.77 -14.83
N PRO A 118 -14.39 -6.97 -15.49
CA PRO A 118 -14.33 -6.76 -16.93
C PRO A 118 -13.00 -6.12 -17.37
N TYR A 119 -12.53 -6.50 -18.56
CA TYR A 119 -11.26 -6.01 -19.12
C TYR A 119 -11.19 -4.48 -19.16
N GLU A 120 -12.20 -3.82 -19.71
CA GLU A 120 -12.23 -2.35 -19.83
C GLU A 120 -12.22 -1.64 -18.47
N TYR A 121 -12.93 -2.19 -17.48
CA TYR A 121 -12.86 -1.64 -16.12
C TYR A 121 -11.46 -1.80 -15.53
N THR A 122 -10.87 -2.99 -15.68
CA THR A 122 -9.51 -3.28 -15.18
C THR A 122 -8.47 -2.37 -15.84
N LYS A 123 -8.60 -2.14 -17.16
CA LYS A 123 -7.74 -1.21 -17.90
C LYS A 123 -7.83 0.21 -17.35
N ASN A 124 -9.04 0.73 -17.19
CA ASN A 124 -9.26 2.08 -16.62
C ASN A 124 -8.71 2.20 -15.18
N SER A 125 -8.82 1.13 -14.38
CA SER A 125 -8.28 1.05 -13.03
C SER A 125 -6.76 1.08 -13.03
N VAL A 126 -6.12 0.36 -13.93
CA VAL A 126 -4.66 0.37 -14.13
C VAL A 126 -4.16 1.77 -14.49
N GLU A 127 -4.79 2.42 -15.46
CA GLU A 127 -4.44 3.78 -15.87
C GLU A 127 -4.61 4.79 -14.71
N ARG A 128 -5.66 4.66 -13.90
CA ARG A 128 -5.86 5.45 -12.68
C ARG A 128 -4.76 5.18 -11.66
N THR A 129 -4.42 3.92 -11.44
CA THR A 129 -3.35 3.52 -10.52
C THR A 129 -2.00 4.14 -10.93
N THR A 130 -1.69 4.18 -12.23
CA THR A 130 -0.48 4.87 -12.72
C THR A 130 -0.51 6.36 -12.42
N ARG A 131 -1.65 7.04 -12.65
CA ARG A 131 -1.78 8.48 -12.33
C ARG A 131 -1.64 8.72 -10.83
N TRP A 132 -2.24 7.88 -10.01
CA TRP A 132 -2.12 7.94 -8.55
C TRP A 132 -0.68 7.69 -8.08
N LEU A 133 0.02 6.74 -8.71
CA LEU A 133 1.43 6.49 -8.40
C LEU A 133 2.30 7.74 -8.65
N LYS A 134 2.10 8.44 -9.77
CA LYS A 134 2.82 9.69 -10.07
C LYS A 134 2.56 10.77 -9.01
N ARG A 135 1.34 10.85 -8.49
CA ARG A 135 0.99 11.75 -7.37
C ARG A 135 1.68 11.30 -6.07
N CYS A 136 1.70 10.00 -5.77
CA CYS A 136 2.43 9.45 -4.63
C CYS A 136 3.91 9.80 -4.67
N VAL A 137 4.56 9.66 -5.83
CA VAL A 137 5.98 10.03 -6.03
C VAL A 137 6.23 11.50 -5.72
N THR A 138 5.36 12.38 -6.23
CA THR A 138 5.46 13.82 -5.99
C THR A 138 5.30 14.15 -4.52
N GLU A 139 4.28 13.60 -3.90
CA GLU A 139 3.99 13.87 -2.48
C GLU A 139 5.05 13.28 -1.56
N MET A 140 5.56 12.07 -1.85
CA MET A 140 6.63 11.46 -1.06
C MET A 140 7.90 12.32 -1.08
N LYS A 141 8.30 12.83 -2.25
CA LYS A 141 9.45 13.76 -2.38
C LYS A 141 9.24 15.01 -1.55
N ARG A 142 8.04 15.60 -1.61
CA ARG A 142 7.69 16.78 -0.80
C ARG A 142 7.77 16.47 0.70
N LEU A 143 7.17 15.38 1.15
CA LEU A 143 7.17 14.99 2.56
C LEU A 143 8.58 14.72 3.08
N ASN A 144 9.41 14.00 2.31
CA ASN A 144 10.79 13.69 2.70
C ASN A 144 11.69 14.95 2.78
N SER A 145 11.28 16.09 2.19
CA SER A 145 11.99 17.36 2.29
C SER A 145 11.62 18.20 3.52
N LEU A 146 10.54 17.86 4.23
CA LEU A 146 10.09 18.64 5.39
C LEU A 146 10.97 18.41 6.61
N ASP A 147 11.13 19.45 7.43
CA ASP A 147 12.00 19.39 8.62
C ASP A 147 11.44 18.48 9.71
N ASP A 148 10.13 18.40 9.85
CA ASP A 148 9.43 17.61 10.85
C ASP A 148 9.16 16.15 10.43
N THR A 149 9.65 15.73 9.25
CA THR A 149 9.56 14.34 8.80
C THR A 149 10.55 13.45 9.57
N ILE A 150 10.01 12.41 10.20
CA ILE A 150 10.78 11.48 11.03
C ILE A 150 11.74 10.65 10.19
N ASN A 151 11.27 10.06 9.09
CA ASN A 151 12.07 9.27 8.16
C ASN A 151 12.16 9.94 6.80
N LYS A 152 13.19 10.75 6.60
CA LYS A 152 13.44 11.46 5.33
C LYS A 152 13.93 10.55 4.19
N ASN A 153 14.27 9.31 4.50
CA ASN A 153 14.72 8.28 3.55
C ASN A 153 13.69 7.15 3.39
N GLN A 154 12.41 7.46 3.61
CA GLN A 154 11.34 6.48 3.41
C GLN A 154 11.28 6.08 1.94
N MET A 155 11.42 4.77 1.68
CA MET A 155 11.36 4.20 0.34
C MET A 155 9.91 4.12 -0.15
N LEU A 156 9.71 4.32 -1.46
CA LEU A 156 8.41 4.18 -2.11
C LEU A 156 8.41 2.99 -3.06
N PHE A 157 7.48 2.05 -2.84
CA PHE A 157 7.25 0.92 -3.73
C PHE A 157 5.99 1.16 -4.56
N GLY A 158 6.11 0.99 -5.90
CA GLY A 158 4.97 0.96 -6.81
C GLY A 158 4.29 -0.41 -6.79
N ILE A 159 3.01 -0.45 -7.16
CA ILE A 159 2.23 -1.69 -7.18
C ILE A 159 1.77 -1.98 -8.61
N ASN A 160 2.22 -3.11 -9.16
CA ASN A 160 1.76 -3.61 -10.45
C ASN A 160 0.34 -4.17 -10.34
N GLN A 161 -0.59 -3.63 -11.10
CA GLN A 161 -1.98 -4.06 -11.21
C GLN A 161 -2.29 -4.61 -12.62
N GLY A 162 -3.51 -5.10 -12.86
CA GLY A 162 -3.96 -5.63 -14.14
C GLY A 162 -4.84 -6.87 -14.03
N GLY A 163 -5.27 -7.23 -12.80
CA GLY A 163 -6.13 -8.40 -12.56
C GLY A 163 -5.52 -9.68 -13.13
N ILE A 164 -6.32 -10.43 -13.87
CA ILE A 164 -5.88 -11.67 -14.54
C ILE A 164 -5.44 -11.47 -16.00
N TYR A 165 -5.34 -10.22 -16.48
CA TYR A 165 -5.02 -9.89 -17.87
C TYR A 165 -3.51 -9.69 -18.06
N ASP A 166 -2.87 -10.56 -18.82
CA ASP A 166 -1.41 -10.58 -19.01
C ASP A 166 -0.89 -9.29 -19.66
N ASP A 167 -1.55 -8.84 -20.69
CA ASP A 167 -1.19 -7.62 -21.43
C ASP A 167 -1.25 -6.37 -20.54
N LEU A 168 -2.30 -6.23 -19.73
CA LEU A 168 -2.43 -5.13 -18.79
C LEU A 168 -1.31 -5.16 -17.74
N ARG A 169 -1.00 -6.33 -17.18
CA ARG A 169 0.09 -6.49 -16.19
C ARG A 169 1.46 -6.14 -16.76
N ILE A 170 1.75 -6.66 -17.96
CA ILE A 170 3.03 -6.43 -18.63
C ILE A 170 3.20 -4.95 -18.97
N ASN A 171 2.18 -4.34 -19.57
CA ASN A 171 2.22 -2.92 -19.96
C ASN A 171 2.31 -2.02 -18.74
N HIS A 172 1.53 -2.26 -17.70
CA HIS A 172 1.59 -1.50 -16.47
C HIS A 172 2.95 -1.62 -15.78
N MET A 173 3.54 -2.83 -15.72
CA MET A 173 4.86 -2.99 -15.13
C MET A 173 5.93 -2.20 -15.90
N LYS A 174 5.87 -2.19 -17.23
CA LYS A 174 6.78 -1.38 -18.06
C LYS A 174 6.61 0.11 -17.75
N GLU A 175 5.38 0.60 -17.68
CA GLU A 175 5.09 2.01 -17.42
C GLU A 175 5.57 2.45 -16.03
N ILE A 176 5.28 1.68 -14.98
CA ILE A 176 5.70 2.06 -13.64
C ILE A 176 7.21 1.90 -13.42
N ALA A 177 7.87 0.98 -14.14
CA ALA A 177 9.32 0.81 -14.07
C ALA A 177 10.10 2.04 -14.55
N GLU A 178 9.53 2.84 -15.47
CA GLU A 178 10.14 4.10 -15.94
C GLU A 178 10.24 5.16 -14.84
N LEU A 179 9.49 5.02 -13.74
CA LEU A 179 9.54 5.95 -12.61
C LEU A 179 10.74 5.73 -11.70
N ASN A 180 11.53 4.67 -11.89
CA ASN A 180 12.74 4.34 -11.13
C ASN A 180 12.52 4.44 -9.62
N LEU A 181 11.52 3.71 -9.12
CA LEU A 181 11.19 3.65 -7.69
C LEU A 181 12.16 2.74 -6.93
N ASP A 182 12.15 2.84 -5.60
CA ASP A 182 12.96 1.99 -4.72
C ASP A 182 12.61 0.50 -4.82
N GLY A 183 11.38 0.18 -5.23
CA GLY A 183 10.93 -1.18 -5.44
C GLY A 183 9.53 -1.29 -6.04
N TYR A 184 9.14 -2.52 -6.34
CA TYR A 184 7.86 -2.82 -6.97
C TYR A 184 7.22 -4.03 -6.31
N ALA A 185 5.90 -3.99 -6.16
CA ALA A 185 5.09 -5.10 -5.66
C ALA A 185 4.15 -5.63 -6.74
N ILE A 186 3.80 -6.90 -6.62
CA ILE A 186 2.79 -7.55 -7.44
C ILE A 186 1.46 -7.47 -6.69
N GLY A 187 0.54 -6.64 -7.17
CA GLY A 187 -0.80 -6.47 -6.60
C GLY A 187 -1.91 -7.12 -7.42
N GLY A 188 -3.15 -7.01 -6.94
CA GLY A 188 -4.34 -7.47 -7.64
C GLY A 188 -4.40 -8.99 -7.85
N LEU A 189 -3.81 -9.76 -6.95
CA LEU A 189 -3.86 -11.21 -6.89
C LEU A 189 -4.28 -11.68 -5.49
N ALA A 190 -4.70 -12.94 -5.37
CA ALA A 190 -5.34 -13.50 -4.17
C ALA A 190 -6.65 -12.76 -3.79
N VAL A 191 -7.42 -12.35 -4.81
CA VAL A 191 -8.68 -11.62 -4.68
C VAL A 191 -9.87 -12.39 -5.25
N GLY A 192 -9.75 -13.72 -5.36
CA GLY A 192 -10.82 -14.62 -5.78
C GLY A 192 -10.52 -15.45 -7.04
N GLU A 193 -9.36 -15.26 -7.68
CA GLU A 193 -8.92 -16.09 -8.79
C GLU A 193 -8.45 -17.49 -8.31
N PRO A 194 -8.51 -18.53 -9.18
CA PRO A 194 -7.93 -19.83 -8.88
C PRO A 194 -6.43 -19.74 -8.62
N ALA A 195 -5.90 -20.56 -7.71
CA ALA A 195 -4.49 -20.57 -7.32
C ALA A 195 -3.56 -20.78 -8.54
N GLU A 196 -3.93 -21.65 -9.48
CA GLU A 196 -3.17 -21.87 -10.72
C GLU A 196 -3.04 -20.58 -11.56
N THR A 197 -4.14 -19.84 -11.71
CA THR A 197 -4.14 -18.54 -12.38
C THR A 197 -3.21 -17.57 -11.67
N MET A 198 -3.31 -17.48 -10.34
CA MET A 198 -2.45 -16.62 -9.52
C MET A 198 -0.96 -16.93 -9.73
N TYR A 199 -0.57 -18.19 -9.62
CA TYR A 199 0.83 -18.62 -9.83
C TYR A 199 1.34 -18.30 -11.23
N HIS A 200 0.51 -18.51 -12.26
CA HIS A 200 0.86 -18.14 -13.63
C HIS A 200 1.10 -16.63 -13.77
N LYS A 201 0.29 -15.80 -13.15
CA LYS A 201 0.45 -14.32 -13.19
C LYS A 201 1.67 -13.85 -12.41
N ILE A 202 1.97 -14.43 -11.25
CA ILE A 202 3.18 -14.12 -10.49
C ILE A 202 4.42 -14.40 -11.33
N GLY A 203 4.48 -15.57 -11.98
CA GLY A 203 5.60 -15.93 -12.87
C GLY A 203 5.79 -14.93 -14.00
N ARG A 204 4.73 -14.43 -14.60
CA ARG A 204 4.80 -13.44 -15.68
C ARG A 204 5.14 -12.03 -15.22
N ALA A 205 4.70 -11.64 -14.04
CA ALA A 205 5.00 -10.32 -13.48
C ALA A 205 6.46 -10.20 -13.02
N SER A 206 7.07 -11.32 -12.58
CA SER A 206 8.43 -11.33 -12.05
C SER A 206 9.48 -11.78 -13.06
N CYS A 207 9.11 -12.59 -14.05
CA CYS A 207 10.00 -13.01 -15.12
C CYS A 207 10.13 -11.91 -16.16
N ARG A 208 10.99 -10.97 -15.87
CA ARG A 208 11.40 -10.06 -16.80
C ARG A 208 12.57 -10.54 -17.47
N GLU A 209 12.70 -10.24 -18.68
CA GLU A 209 13.94 -10.37 -19.40
C GLU A 209 15.07 -9.71 -18.60
N ARG A 210 16.06 -10.47 -18.24
CA ARG A 210 17.34 -9.95 -17.79
C ARG A 210 18.20 -9.68 -19.00
#